data_12916f04969fbf36e703170d0f00ae86
#
_entry.id   12916f04969fbf36e703170d0f00ae86
#
_cell.length_a   1.000
_cell.length_b   1.000
_cell.length_c   1.000
_cell.angle_alpha   90.00
_cell.angle_beta   90.00
_cell.angle_gamma   90.00
#
_symmetry.space_group_name_H-M   'P 1'
#
loop_
_entity.id
_entity.type
_entity.pdbx_description
1 polymer ?
#
loop_
_entity_poly.entity_id
_entity_poly.type
_entity_poly.pdbx_seq_one_letter_code
_entity_poly.pdbx_strand_id
1 'polypeptide(L)'
;MYVEPLLSSSDTLSTFNPEMKCRPLSKEDIKKIMTEFANSAIIAKNAGFDAIEIHGHAGYLVDQFMSPVWNKRTDEYGGSAENRMRFATEIVQSIKQAVDLPVIFRIALDHLFAEGRTLDESMELIEILEKAGVDALDIDAGCYERIDYIFPTAYLGDACMDYVCKEARKHVNIPIMNAGNHTPESALRLIESKDADFVMFGRQFIADPDTVNKLMSDHEEDVRPCIRCNEECVGRIVGRLTKLSCAVNPQACEEERFAIKPCSQVKNIVVIGAGPAGLEAARVAAAEGHNVEIYEKTNMIGGQLSVAATPKFKDQLKKLVKWFEVQLNKLDVIIHFNYEVKADDQILKNADQIIVACGADEIIPPINGINNENVISVIDAHMHKGMVKGENVIMCGGGLSGIDSAIELASEHGKNVTIIEMADSIAKDVLFINQASIFAKIDEYKINVITGAKVVEFNNDGITYQKDGQEVVCKADTIIRAFGMKPNRKLAEEIRNIYPTKTRIVGDSEKIGKVANAIRDGFYAGMSL
;
A
#
# COMPACT_ATOMS: atom_id res chain seq x y z
N MET A 1 1.69 30.71 -9.18
CA MET A 1 1.66 30.97 -7.73
C MET A 1 0.27 31.53 -7.45
N TYR A 2 -0.58 30.81 -6.74
CA TYR A 2 -1.93 31.30 -6.39
C TYR A 2 -1.78 32.49 -5.45
N VAL A 3 -2.33 33.62 -5.83
CA VAL A 3 -2.25 34.90 -5.11
C VAL A 3 -3.50 35.09 -4.21
N GLU A 4 -4.53 34.27 -4.36
CA GLU A 4 -5.74 34.34 -3.52
C GLU A 4 -5.56 33.54 -2.23
N PRO A 5 -6.06 34.03 -1.08
CA PRO A 5 -5.99 33.30 0.17
C PRO A 5 -6.79 32.01 0.08
N LEU A 6 -6.27 30.92 0.65
CA LEU A 6 -7.02 29.68 0.82
C LEU A 6 -8.30 29.95 1.63
N LEU A 7 -9.38 29.27 1.31
CA LEU A 7 -10.68 29.41 1.95
C LEU A 7 -10.94 28.26 2.93
N SER A 8 -11.56 28.57 4.06
CA SER A 8 -11.96 27.59 5.08
C SER A 8 -13.27 28.01 5.76
N SER A 9 -13.82 27.13 6.60
CA SER A 9 -14.97 27.46 7.46
C SER A 9 -14.65 28.60 8.43
N SER A 10 -13.40 28.68 8.91
CA SER A 10 -12.93 29.62 9.91
C SER A 10 -11.50 30.10 9.62
N ASP A 11 -10.99 30.97 10.46
CA ASP A 11 -9.63 31.48 10.45
C ASP A 11 -8.67 30.39 11.00
N THR A 12 -8.34 29.42 10.16
CA THR A 12 -7.50 28.27 10.49
C THR A 12 -6.22 28.26 9.65
N LEU A 13 -5.23 27.50 10.07
CA LEU A 13 -4.05 27.23 9.25
C LEU A 13 -4.37 26.14 8.21
N SER A 14 -3.73 26.21 7.06
CA SER A 14 -3.86 25.17 6.04
C SER A 14 -3.14 23.90 6.47
N THR A 15 -3.80 22.74 6.37
CA THR A 15 -3.19 21.43 6.62
C THR A 15 -1.99 21.17 5.69
N PHE A 16 -2.05 21.65 4.43
CA PHE A 16 -0.99 21.43 3.44
C PHE A 16 0.15 22.45 3.50
N ASN A 17 -0.09 23.62 4.09
CA ASN A 17 0.91 24.66 4.31
C ASN A 17 0.64 25.36 5.65
N PRO A 18 1.19 24.84 6.76
CA PRO A 18 0.95 25.36 8.10
C PRO A 18 1.39 26.82 8.33
N GLU A 19 2.15 27.42 7.41
CA GLU A 19 2.52 28.83 7.46
C GLU A 19 1.43 29.73 6.83
N MET A 20 0.50 29.13 6.09
CA MET A 20 -0.54 29.87 5.37
C MET A 20 -1.85 29.86 6.16
N LYS A 21 -2.34 31.06 6.45
CA LYS A 21 -3.63 31.27 7.11
C LYS A 21 -4.76 31.28 6.08
N CYS A 22 -5.84 30.56 6.37
CA CYS A 22 -7.04 30.53 5.54
C CYS A 22 -7.93 31.74 5.87
N ARG A 23 -8.64 32.26 4.87
CA ARG A 23 -9.71 33.24 5.06
C ARG A 23 -11.04 32.50 5.31
N PRO A 24 -11.79 32.87 6.37
CA PRO A 24 -13.15 32.37 6.56
C PRO A 24 -14.05 32.73 5.38
N LEU A 25 -14.92 31.80 4.96
CA LEU A 25 -15.94 32.11 3.96
C LEU A 25 -16.93 33.16 4.49
N SER A 26 -17.20 34.20 3.68
CA SER A 26 -18.33 35.10 3.89
C SER A 26 -19.66 34.38 3.52
N LYS A 27 -20.79 34.96 3.90
CA LYS A 27 -22.13 34.44 3.48
C LYS A 27 -22.32 34.52 1.97
N GLU A 28 -21.72 35.51 1.32
CA GLU A 28 -21.70 35.66 -0.14
C GLU A 28 -20.89 34.54 -0.79
N ASP A 29 -19.72 34.20 -0.23
CA ASP A 29 -18.91 33.06 -0.70
C ASP A 29 -19.71 31.75 -0.58
N ILE A 30 -20.35 31.51 0.57
CA ILE A 30 -21.19 30.32 0.82
C ILE A 30 -22.27 30.22 -0.24
N LYS A 31 -23.03 31.29 -0.47
CA LYS A 31 -24.10 31.34 -1.47
C LYS A 31 -23.59 31.08 -2.89
N LYS A 32 -22.42 31.65 -3.24
CA LYS A 32 -21.78 31.41 -4.53
C LYS A 32 -21.42 29.94 -4.69
N ILE A 33 -20.78 29.32 -3.69
CA ILE A 33 -20.38 27.93 -3.72
C ILE A 33 -21.60 27.00 -3.88
N MET A 34 -22.68 27.24 -3.14
CA MET A 34 -23.93 26.49 -3.30
C MET A 34 -24.47 26.56 -4.73
N THR A 35 -24.44 27.75 -5.35
CA THR A 35 -24.84 27.95 -6.74
C THR A 35 -23.94 27.14 -7.69
N GLU A 36 -22.62 27.11 -7.46
CA GLU A 36 -21.69 26.35 -8.29
C GLU A 36 -21.86 24.83 -8.13
N PHE A 37 -22.23 24.33 -6.96
CA PHE A 37 -22.61 22.92 -6.79
C PHE A 37 -23.85 22.57 -7.61
N ALA A 38 -24.89 23.41 -7.61
CA ALA A 38 -26.09 23.24 -8.43
C ALA A 38 -25.76 23.28 -9.94
N ASN A 39 -24.95 24.23 -10.39
CA ASN A 39 -24.47 24.32 -11.76
C ASN A 39 -23.68 23.07 -12.20
N SER A 40 -22.79 22.58 -11.33
CA SER A 40 -22.03 21.36 -11.56
C SER A 40 -22.93 20.14 -11.70
N ALA A 41 -23.98 20.04 -10.88
CA ALA A 41 -24.97 18.97 -10.96
C ALA A 41 -25.74 19.01 -12.30
N ILE A 42 -26.12 20.20 -12.79
CA ILE A 42 -26.75 20.38 -14.10
C ILE A 42 -25.83 19.90 -15.22
N ILE A 43 -24.54 20.26 -15.15
CA ILE A 43 -23.53 19.81 -16.13
C ILE A 43 -23.41 18.29 -16.11
N ALA A 44 -23.31 17.67 -14.93
CA ALA A 44 -23.23 16.23 -14.78
C ALA A 44 -24.48 15.53 -15.35
N LYS A 45 -25.68 16.01 -15.04
CA LYS A 45 -26.93 15.49 -15.61
C LYS A 45 -26.93 15.56 -17.15
N ASN A 46 -26.54 16.69 -17.71
CA ASN A 46 -26.49 16.88 -19.17
C ASN A 46 -25.42 16.00 -19.83
N ALA A 47 -24.37 15.63 -19.10
CA ALA A 47 -23.35 14.69 -19.56
C ALA A 47 -23.77 13.21 -19.42
N GLY A 48 -24.94 12.92 -18.84
CA GLY A 48 -25.51 11.57 -18.72
C GLY A 48 -25.03 10.80 -17.49
N PHE A 49 -24.62 11.49 -16.41
CA PHE A 49 -24.36 10.83 -15.12
C PHE A 49 -25.65 10.46 -14.41
N ASP A 50 -25.64 9.33 -13.69
CA ASP A 50 -26.82 8.75 -13.02
C ASP A 50 -26.97 9.21 -11.56
N ALA A 51 -25.91 9.75 -10.94
CA ALA A 51 -25.92 10.26 -9.57
C ALA A 51 -24.86 11.35 -9.37
N ILE A 52 -24.98 12.10 -8.28
CA ILE A 52 -24.01 13.13 -7.83
C ILE A 52 -23.46 12.69 -6.48
N GLU A 53 -22.12 12.67 -6.34
CA GLU A 53 -21.49 12.48 -5.03
C GLU A 53 -20.90 13.80 -4.52
N ILE A 54 -21.30 14.19 -3.29
CA ILE A 54 -20.76 15.35 -2.58
C ILE A 54 -19.61 14.88 -1.71
N HIS A 55 -18.43 15.49 -1.90
CA HIS A 55 -17.25 15.20 -1.11
C HIS A 55 -17.22 16.00 0.20
N GLY A 56 -17.83 15.47 1.25
CA GLY A 56 -17.82 16.02 2.61
C GLY A 56 -16.84 15.26 3.54
N HIS A 57 -15.60 15.04 3.09
CA HIS A 57 -14.67 14.07 3.67
C HIS A 57 -13.26 14.64 3.79
N ALA A 58 -12.39 13.98 4.57
CA ALA A 58 -10.94 14.16 4.65
C ALA A 58 -10.45 15.55 5.08
N GLY A 59 -11.28 16.36 5.76
CA GLY A 59 -10.89 17.70 6.16
C GLY A 59 -10.96 18.74 5.03
N TYR A 60 -11.61 18.41 3.89
CA TYR A 60 -11.90 19.40 2.85
C TYR A 60 -13.04 20.32 3.25
N LEU A 61 -13.30 21.34 2.45
CA LEU A 61 -14.14 22.50 2.81
C LEU A 61 -15.50 22.12 3.44
N VAL A 62 -16.22 21.15 2.88
CA VAL A 62 -17.54 20.73 3.42
C VAL A 62 -17.36 20.07 4.79
N ASP A 63 -16.37 19.17 4.93
CA ASP A 63 -16.05 18.51 6.21
C ASP A 63 -15.56 19.53 7.26
N GLN A 64 -14.83 20.56 6.86
CA GLN A 64 -14.40 21.63 7.74
C GLN A 64 -15.58 22.40 8.37
N PHE A 65 -16.71 22.54 7.65
CA PHE A 65 -17.92 23.13 8.25
C PHE A 65 -18.57 22.20 9.26
N MET A 66 -18.59 20.91 8.99
CA MET A 66 -19.25 19.90 9.83
C MET A 66 -18.52 19.60 11.14
N SER A 67 -17.19 19.79 11.18
CA SER A 67 -16.37 19.44 12.33
C SER A 67 -16.02 20.64 13.22
N PRO A 68 -16.19 20.54 14.56
CA PRO A 68 -15.84 21.61 15.49
C PRO A 68 -14.32 21.86 15.57
N VAL A 69 -13.47 20.96 15.07
CA VAL A 69 -12.03 21.16 14.98
C VAL A 69 -11.69 22.35 14.11
N TRP A 70 -12.30 22.45 12.93
CA TRP A 70 -12.05 23.51 11.96
C TRP A 70 -13.10 24.62 12.01
N ASN A 71 -14.36 24.30 12.36
CA ASN A 71 -15.44 25.27 12.40
C ASN A 71 -15.50 25.98 13.77
N LYS A 72 -14.95 27.17 13.82
CA LYS A 72 -14.99 28.07 15.00
C LYS A 72 -15.94 29.24 14.82
N ARG A 73 -16.90 29.14 13.86
CA ARG A 73 -17.88 30.20 13.58
C ARG A 73 -18.87 30.37 14.72
N THR A 74 -19.35 31.60 14.87
CA THR A 74 -20.36 31.99 15.87
C THR A 74 -21.67 32.46 15.23
N ASP A 75 -21.76 32.39 13.88
CA ASP A 75 -22.98 32.67 13.12
C ASP A 75 -23.82 31.37 12.92
N GLU A 76 -24.83 31.46 12.07
CA GLU A 76 -25.74 30.33 11.77
C GLU A 76 -25.09 29.11 11.11
N TYR A 77 -23.81 29.19 10.72
CA TYR A 77 -23.01 28.08 10.16
C TYR A 77 -22.06 27.45 11.19
N GLY A 78 -22.14 27.82 12.48
CA GLY A 78 -21.24 27.32 13.52
C GLY A 78 -21.95 27.06 14.86
N GLY A 79 -21.24 26.44 15.80
CA GLY A 79 -21.77 26.11 17.13
C GLY A 79 -22.46 24.74 17.17
N SER A 80 -23.79 24.66 17.18
CA SER A 80 -24.54 23.39 17.26
C SER A 80 -24.32 22.50 16.03
N ALA A 81 -24.64 21.21 16.14
CA ALA A 81 -24.56 20.26 15.03
C ALA A 81 -25.39 20.73 13.83
N GLU A 82 -26.65 21.16 14.05
CA GLU A 82 -27.51 21.66 12.98
C GLU A 82 -26.90 22.86 12.26
N ASN A 83 -26.29 23.79 13.00
CA ASN A 83 -25.64 24.95 12.40
C ASN A 83 -24.40 24.57 11.61
N ARG A 84 -23.56 23.66 12.13
CA ARG A 84 -22.39 23.18 11.40
C ARG A 84 -22.77 22.39 10.15
N MET A 85 -23.90 21.66 10.19
CA MET A 85 -24.44 20.91 9.06
C MET A 85 -25.15 21.79 8.03
N ARG A 86 -25.51 23.02 8.35
CA ARG A 86 -26.25 23.93 7.47
C ARG A 86 -25.63 24.07 6.08
N PHE A 87 -24.32 24.28 6.00
CA PHE A 87 -23.63 24.39 4.70
C PHE A 87 -23.78 23.13 3.86
N ALA A 88 -23.57 21.95 4.44
CA ALA A 88 -23.74 20.67 3.75
C ALA A 88 -25.18 20.43 3.31
N THR A 89 -26.16 20.67 4.19
CA THR A 89 -27.59 20.46 3.88
C THR A 89 -28.12 21.42 2.83
N GLU A 90 -27.68 22.67 2.85
CA GLU A 90 -28.03 23.67 1.83
C GLU A 90 -27.44 23.32 0.46
N ILE A 91 -26.21 22.75 0.39
CA ILE A 91 -25.64 22.20 -0.85
C ILE A 91 -26.52 21.07 -1.38
N VAL A 92 -26.87 20.09 -0.54
CA VAL A 92 -27.76 18.97 -0.92
C VAL A 92 -29.08 19.51 -1.49
N GLN A 93 -29.73 20.42 -0.79
CA GLN A 93 -31.00 21.03 -1.22
C GLN A 93 -30.87 21.79 -2.53
N SER A 94 -29.78 22.55 -2.72
CA SER A 94 -29.51 23.29 -3.95
C SER A 94 -29.36 22.35 -5.17
N ILE A 95 -28.68 21.22 -5.00
CA ILE A 95 -28.55 20.18 -6.04
C ILE A 95 -29.92 19.55 -6.33
N LYS A 96 -30.66 19.14 -5.30
CA LYS A 96 -31.99 18.51 -5.45
C LYS A 96 -33.03 19.42 -6.11
N GLN A 97 -32.91 20.73 -5.92
CA GLN A 97 -33.74 21.72 -6.63
C GLN A 97 -33.35 21.88 -8.10
N ALA A 98 -32.08 21.70 -8.43
CA ALA A 98 -31.56 21.90 -9.78
C ALA A 98 -31.71 20.67 -10.69
N VAL A 99 -31.63 19.46 -10.12
CA VAL A 99 -31.66 18.19 -10.86
C VAL A 99 -32.44 17.11 -10.09
N ASP A 100 -32.97 16.14 -10.83
CA ASP A 100 -33.69 14.95 -10.29
C ASP A 100 -32.78 13.71 -10.19
N LEU A 101 -31.47 13.92 -9.97
CA LEU A 101 -30.52 12.83 -9.77
C LEU A 101 -30.41 12.45 -8.28
N PRO A 102 -30.13 11.18 -7.97
CA PRO A 102 -29.73 10.76 -6.63
C PRO A 102 -28.48 11.53 -6.16
N VAL A 103 -28.48 11.90 -4.88
CA VAL A 103 -27.36 12.56 -4.21
C VAL A 103 -26.73 11.62 -3.19
N ILE A 104 -25.49 11.24 -3.44
CA ILE A 104 -24.65 10.48 -2.53
C ILE A 104 -23.82 11.47 -1.71
N PHE A 105 -23.64 11.20 -0.42
CA PHE A 105 -22.79 12.05 0.41
C PHE A 105 -21.64 11.24 0.99
N ARG A 106 -20.40 11.61 0.63
CA ARG A 106 -19.20 10.99 1.19
C ARG A 106 -18.77 11.71 2.46
N ILE A 107 -18.65 10.94 3.57
CA ILE A 107 -18.31 11.45 4.90
C ILE A 107 -17.41 10.47 5.66
N ALA A 108 -16.34 10.98 6.30
CA ALA A 108 -15.62 10.23 7.32
C ALA A 108 -16.40 10.30 8.63
N LEU A 109 -16.79 9.15 9.17
CA LEU A 109 -17.54 9.08 10.42
C LEU A 109 -16.68 9.14 11.67
N ASP A 110 -15.38 8.85 11.54
CA ASP A 110 -14.42 8.90 12.61
C ASP A 110 -13.11 9.52 12.09
N HIS A 111 -12.68 10.63 12.65
CA HIS A 111 -11.46 11.31 12.20
C HIS A 111 -10.18 10.64 12.70
N LEU A 112 -10.27 9.79 13.74
CA LEU A 112 -9.17 8.99 14.29
C LEU A 112 -7.99 9.82 14.86
N PHE A 113 -8.22 11.04 15.31
CA PHE A 113 -7.26 11.82 16.08
C PHE A 113 -7.95 12.55 17.25
N ALA A 114 -7.20 12.93 18.29
CA ALA A 114 -7.73 13.29 19.61
C ALA A 114 -8.76 14.43 19.62
N GLU A 115 -8.58 15.46 18.77
CA GLU A 115 -9.48 16.60 18.68
C GLU A 115 -10.52 16.43 17.55
N GLY A 116 -10.40 15.35 16.78
CA GLY A 116 -11.25 15.06 15.63
C GLY A 116 -12.67 14.66 16.02
N ARG A 117 -13.57 14.72 15.04
CA ARG A 117 -14.93 14.21 15.20
C ARG A 117 -14.90 12.69 15.42
N THR A 118 -15.60 12.25 16.47
CA THR A 118 -15.72 10.83 16.82
C THR A 118 -16.87 10.16 16.06
N LEU A 119 -16.87 8.82 16.06
CA LEU A 119 -17.95 8.03 15.48
C LEU A 119 -19.32 8.40 16.09
N ASP A 120 -19.40 8.51 17.42
CA ASP A 120 -20.65 8.84 18.12
C ASP A 120 -21.19 10.22 17.73
N GLU A 121 -20.31 11.23 17.63
CA GLU A 121 -20.69 12.58 17.19
C GLU A 121 -21.18 12.61 15.74
N SER A 122 -20.73 11.67 14.91
CA SER A 122 -21.11 11.60 13.50
C SER A 122 -22.49 11.00 13.27
N MET A 123 -23.06 10.30 14.24
CA MET A 123 -24.38 9.67 14.08
C MET A 123 -25.49 10.71 13.91
N GLU A 124 -25.48 11.77 14.70
CA GLU A 124 -26.41 12.90 14.53
C GLU A 124 -26.26 13.56 13.14
N LEU A 125 -25.01 13.65 12.63
CA LEU A 125 -24.77 14.29 11.33
C LEU A 125 -25.36 13.50 10.15
N ILE A 126 -25.25 12.17 10.17
CA ILE A 126 -25.84 11.34 9.10
C ILE A 126 -27.36 11.33 9.14
N GLU A 127 -27.99 11.41 10.32
CA GLU A 127 -29.44 11.59 10.44
C GLU A 127 -29.89 12.95 9.85
N ILE A 128 -29.12 14.02 10.06
CA ILE A 128 -29.38 15.33 9.46
C ILE A 128 -29.27 15.27 7.93
N LEU A 129 -28.26 14.55 7.40
CA LEU A 129 -28.09 14.36 5.95
C LEU A 129 -29.23 13.58 5.32
N GLU A 130 -29.69 12.48 5.95
CA GLU A 130 -30.88 11.74 5.47
C GLU A 130 -32.12 12.63 5.44
N LYS A 131 -32.36 13.38 6.51
CA LYS A 131 -33.50 14.34 6.57
C LYS A 131 -33.38 15.47 5.54
N ALA A 132 -32.16 15.85 5.14
CA ALA A 132 -31.93 16.86 4.10
C ALA A 132 -32.16 16.34 2.67
N GLY A 133 -32.35 15.02 2.49
CA GLY A 133 -32.68 14.39 1.22
C GLY A 133 -31.47 13.74 0.52
N VAL A 134 -30.42 13.37 1.26
CA VAL A 134 -29.35 12.49 0.76
C VAL A 134 -29.95 11.12 0.47
N ASP A 135 -29.63 10.54 -0.69
CA ASP A 135 -30.20 9.26 -1.14
C ASP A 135 -29.31 8.06 -0.76
N ALA A 136 -28.01 8.27 -0.54
CA ALA A 136 -27.09 7.24 -0.08
C ALA A 136 -25.87 7.87 0.62
N LEU A 137 -25.23 7.13 1.51
CA LEU A 137 -23.99 7.53 2.19
C LEU A 137 -22.83 6.69 1.70
N ASP A 138 -21.72 7.35 1.34
CA ASP A 138 -20.38 6.76 1.21
C ASP A 138 -19.61 7.07 2.48
N ILE A 139 -19.39 6.06 3.33
CA ILE A 139 -18.82 6.22 4.66
C ILE A 139 -17.51 5.48 4.83
N ASP A 140 -16.59 6.16 5.51
CA ASP A 140 -15.30 5.60 5.90
C ASP A 140 -14.78 6.30 7.17
N ALA A 141 -13.48 6.24 7.44
CA ALA A 141 -12.83 6.88 8.56
C ALA A 141 -11.51 7.53 8.13
N GLY A 142 -11.02 8.46 8.95
CA GLY A 142 -9.76 9.16 8.75
C GLY A 142 -9.90 10.51 8.04
N CYS A 143 -8.84 11.28 8.16
CA CYS A 143 -8.63 12.57 7.49
C CYS A 143 -7.13 12.75 7.24
N TYR A 144 -6.66 13.93 6.82
CA TYR A 144 -5.24 14.12 6.52
C TYR A 144 -4.31 13.97 7.71
N GLU A 145 -4.78 14.18 8.94
CA GLU A 145 -4.06 13.89 10.19
C GLU A 145 -3.84 12.38 10.38
N ARG A 146 -4.66 11.55 9.73
CA ARG A 146 -4.56 10.09 9.65
C ARG A 146 -4.56 9.64 8.20
N ILE A 147 -3.60 10.16 7.44
CA ILE A 147 -3.47 9.91 5.99
C ILE A 147 -3.35 8.44 5.64
N ASP A 148 -2.90 7.62 6.57
CA ASP A 148 -2.83 6.16 6.45
C ASP A 148 -4.21 5.49 6.36
N TYR A 149 -5.29 6.16 6.78
CA TYR A 149 -6.68 5.73 6.59
C TYR A 149 -7.31 6.28 5.31
N ILE A 150 -6.92 7.48 4.85
CA ILE A 150 -7.36 7.98 3.52
C ILE A 150 -6.86 7.07 2.39
N PHE A 151 -5.64 6.57 2.52
CA PHE A 151 -5.05 5.58 1.62
C PHE A 151 -4.63 4.35 2.42
N PRO A 152 -5.61 3.50 2.84
CA PRO A 152 -5.34 2.45 3.82
C PRO A 152 -4.15 1.58 3.46
N THR A 153 -3.19 1.48 4.39
CA THR A 153 -1.95 0.74 4.20
C THR A 153 -2.13 -0.76 4.52
N ALA A 154 -1.13 -1.57 4.19
CA ALA A 154 -1.13 -2.98 4.57
C ALA A 154 -1.15 -3.18 6.10
N TYR A 155 -0.58 -2.27 6.87
CA TYR A 155 -0.52 -2.35 8.34
C TYR A 155 -1.88 -2.20 9.04
N LEU A 156 -2.89 -1.69 8.36
CA LEU A 156 -4.26 -1.56 8.88
C LEU A 156 -5.11 -2.83 8.69
N GLY A 157 -4.63 -3.77 7.88
CA GLY A 157 -5.34 -5.02 7.63
C GLY A 157 -6.47 -4.89 6.61
N ASP A 158 -7.30 -5.94 6.57
CA ASP A 158 -8.47 -6.06 5.70
C ASP A 158 -9.67 -5.35 6.30
N ALA A 159 -10.52 -4.72 5.45
CA ALA A 159 -11.77 -4.05 5.84
C ALA A 159 -11.61 -3.10 7.05
N CYS A 160 -10.50 -2.36 7.11
CA CYS A 160 -10.08 -1.61 8.30
C CYS A 160 -11.05 -0.50 8.75
N MET A 161 -12.07 -0.18 7.96
CA MET A 161 -13.07 0.84 8.24
C MET A 161 -14.52 0.30 8.20
N ASP A 162 -14.73 -1.02 8.21
CA ASP A 162 -16.08 -1.61 8.16
C ASP A 162 -16.89 -1.37 9.45
N TYR A 163 -16.21 -1.13 10.58
CA TYR A 163 -16.84 -0.88 11.88
C TYR A 163 -17.80 0.32 11.87
N VAL A 164 -17.55 1.32 11.02
CA VAL A 164 -18.42 2.51 10.91
C VAL A 164 -19.78 2.17 10.32
N CYS A 165 -19.87 1.14 9.46
CA CYS A 165 -21.10 0.72 8.81
C CYS A 165 -22.11 0.17 9.82
N LYS A 166 -21.63 -0.69 10.71
CA LYS A 166 -22.44 -1.31 11.75
C LYS A 166 -23.11 -0.29 12.67
N GLU A 167 -22.39 0.80 12.98
CA GLU A 167 -22.98 1.87 13.79
C GLU A 167 -23.94 2.74 12.98
N ALA A 168 -23.53 3.19 11.79
CA ALA A 168 -24.34 4.03 10.90
C ALA A 168 -25.68 3.37 10.55
N ARG A 169 -25.71 2.04 10.34
CA ARG A 169 -26.95 1.29 10.02
C ARG A 169 -28.04 1.39 11.10
N LYS A 170 -27.70 1.69 12.34
CA LYS A 170 -28.68 1.89 13.41
C LYS A 170 -29.36 3.24 13.34
N HIS A 171 -28.81 4.21 12.61
CA HIS A 171 -29.22 5.60 12.58
C HIS A 171 -29.88 6.02 11.27
N VAL A 172 -29.59 5.33 10.15
CA VAL A 172 -30.13 5.69 8.83
C VAL A 172 -30.71 4.48 8.11
N ASN A 173 -31.71 4.74 7.23
CA ASN A 173 -32.38 3.73 6.40
C ASN A 173 -31.95 3.78 4.93
N ILE A 174 -31.27 4.84 4.50
CA ILE A 174 -30.75 4.97 3.14
C ILE A 174 -29.57 4.02 2.90
N PRO A 175 -29.26 3.68 1.64
CA PRO A 175 -28.13 2.83 1.29
C PRO A 175 -26.81 3.35 1.84
N ILE A 176 -25.98 2.41 2.29
CA ILE A 176 -24.62 2.64 2.81
C ILE A 176 -23.60 1.99 1.88
N MET A 177 -22.60 2.75 1.50
CA MET A 177 -21.40 2.30 0.78
C MET A 177 -20.20 2.39 1.70
N ASN A 178 -19.25 1.46 1.58
CA ASN A 178 -18.02 1.50 2.36
C ASN A 178 -16.78 1.18 1.52
N ALA A 179 -15.71 1.91 1.79
CA ALA A 179 -14.37 1.66 1.27
C ALA A 179 -13.39 1.39 2.42
N GLY A 180 -12.29 0.69 2.14
CA GLY A 180 -11.22 0.54 3.13
C GLY A 180 -10.53 -0.82 3.13
N ASN A 181 -9.63 -1.04 2.18
CA ASN A 181 -8.85 -2.28 2.09
C ASN A 181 -9.68 -3.57 1.94
N HIS A 182 -10.89 -3.50 1.40
CA HIS A 182 -11.68 -4.70 1.20
C HIS A 182 -11.02 -5.70 0.26
N THR A 183 -11.15 -6.99 0.63
CA THR A 183 -10.99 -8.14 -0.26
C THR A 183 -12.37 -8.60 -0.72
N PRO A 184 -12.49 -9.47 -1.75
CA PRO A 184 -13.77 -10.07 -2.13
C PRO A 184 -14.48 -10.70 -0.94
N GLU A 185 -13.75 -11.42 -0.10
CA GLU A 185 -14.31 -12.14 1.06
C GLU A 185 -14.84 -11.16 2.14
N SER A 186 -14.11 -10.07 2.42
CA SER A 186 -14.60 -9.08 3.39
C SER A 186 -15.76 -8.26 2.84
N ALA A 187 -15.77 -7.99 1.53
CA ALA A 187 -16.87 -7.32 0.87
C ALA A 187 -18.17 -8.15 0.96
N LEU A 188 -18.09 -9.44 0.63
CA LEU A 188 -19.23 -10.35 0.73
C LEU A 188 -19.77 -10.42 2.17
N ARG A 189 -18.88 -10.58 3.15
CA ARG A 189 -19.24 -10.60 4.57
C ARG A 189 -19.98 -9.34 5.01
N LEU A 190 -19.52 -8.15 4.56
CA LEU A 190 -20.15 -6.87 4.92
C LEU A 190 -21.55 -6.71 4.30
N ILE A 191 -21.75 -7.19 3.06
CA ILE A 191 -23.07 -7.20 2.40
C ILE A 191 -24.01 -8.22 3.06
N GLU A 192 -23.54 -9.44 3.35
CA GLU A 192 -24.34 -10.48 3.99
C GLU A 192 -24.80 -10.10 5.40
N SER A 193 -23.97 -9.38 6.15
CA SER A 193 -24.35 -8.84 7.47
C SER A 193 -25.39 -7.72 7.39
N LYS A 194 -25.61 -7.15 6.19
CA LYS A 194 -26.49 -5.99 5.93
C LYS A 194 -26.04 -4.69 6.62
N ASP A 195 -24.79 -4.62 7.01
CA ASP A 195 -24.20 -3.40 7.58
C ASP A 195 -23.91 -2.37 6.47
N ALA A 196 -23.65 -2.83 5.24
CA ALA A 196 -23.59 -1.99 4.05
C ALA A 196 -24.37 -2.61 2.88
N ASP A 197 -24.76 -1.78 1.91
CA ASP A 197 -25.46 -2.19 0.69
C ASP A 197 -24.50 -2.29 -0.49
N PHE A 198 -23.38 -1.54 -0.45
CA PHE A 198 -22.33 -1.54 -1.47
C PHE A 198 -20.96 -1.53 -0.84
N VAL A 199 -19.99 -2.17 -1.54
CA VAL A 199 -18.58 -2.11 -1.18
C VAL A 199 -17.78 -1.58 -2.36
N MET A 200 -16.85 -0.65 -2.07
CA MET A 200 -16.08 0.03 -3.10
C MET A 200 -14.63 -0.48 -3.15
N PHE A 201 -14.20 -0.82 -4.35
CA PHE A 201 -12.82 -1.20 -4.66
C PHE A 201 -12.14 -0.10 -5.49
N GLY A 202 -11.16 0.59 -4.94
CA GLY A 202 -10.37 1.56 -5.71
C GLY A 202 -9.09 0.91 -6.26
N ARG A 203 -8.10 0.74 -5.39
CA ARG A 203 -6.78 0.22 -5.79
C ARG A 203 -6.80 -1.22 -6.31
N GLN A 204 -7.78 -2.02 -5.91
CA GLN A 204 -7.95 -3.37 -6.46
C GLN A 204 -8.23 -3.33 -7.97
N PHE A 205 -9.06 -2.40 -8.44
CA PHE A 205 -9.31 -2.25 -9.89
C PHE A 205 -8.12 -1.69 -10.68
N ILE A 206 -7.17 -1.01 -10.00
CA ILE A 206 -5.89 -0.64 -10.63
C ILE A 206 -4.97 -1.86 -10.76
N ALA A 207 -4.99 -2.75 -9.76
CA ALA A 207 -4.24 -4.00 -9.80
C ALA A 207 -4.84 -4.99 -10.81
N ASP A 208 -6.16 -5.08 -10.85
CA ASP A 208 -6.91 -5.96 -11.74
C ASP A 208 -8.28 -5.36 -12.10
N PRO A 209 -8.43 -4.73 -13.28
CA PRO A 209 -9.70 -4.14 -13.71
C PRO A 209 -10.82 -5.17 -13.90
N ASP A 210 -10.48 -6.43 -14.15
CA ASP A 210 -11.43 -7.53 -14.36
C ASP A 210 -11.87 -8.24 -13.08
N THR A 211 -11.53 -7.71 -11.91
CA THR A 211 -11.82 -8.35 -10.61
C THR A 211 -13.26 -8.85 -10.51
N VAL A 212 -14.26 -7.99 -10.79
CA VAL A 212 -15.67 -8.39 -10.67
C VAL A 212 -16.07 -9.43 -11.71
N ASN A 213 -15.63 -9.30 -12.96
CA ASN A 213 -15.93 -10.28 -14.00
C ASN A 213 -15.37 -11.67 -13.66
N LYS A 214 -14.15 -11.74 -13.10
CA LYS A 214 -13.53 -12.98 -12.64
C LYS A 214 -14.31 -13.60 -11.48
N LEU A 215 -14.73 -12.79 -10.50
CA LEU A 215 -15.54 -13.26 -9.38
C LEU A 215 -16.92 -13.77 -9.84
N MET A 216 -17.58 -13.08 -10.76
CA MET A 216 -18.88 -13.51 -11.30
C MET A 216 -18.82 -14.77 -12.16
N SER A 217 -17.65 -15.13 -12.65
CA SER A 217 -17.41 -16.36 -13.45
C SER A 217 -16.72 -17.48 -12.69
N ASP A 218 -16.67 -17.40 -11.35
CA ASP A 218 -16.05 -18.37 -10.46
C ASP A 218 -14.54 -18.59 -10.74
N HIS A 219 -13.83 -17.50 -11.11
CA HIS A 219 -12.38 -17.46 -11.36
C HIS A 219 -11.65 -16.56 -10.36
N GLU A 220 -11.96 -16.68 -9.09
CA GLU A 220 -11.35 -15.87 -8.03
C GLU A 220 -9.82 -16.02 -7.99
N GLU A 221 -9.31 -17.22 -8.27
CA GLU A 221 -7.87 -17.52 -8.31
C GLU A 221 -7.10 -16.73 -9.38
N ASP A 222 -7.80 -16.16 -10.37
CA ASP A 222 -7.23 -15.33 -11.43
C ASP A 222 -7.15 -13.84 -11.04
N VAL A 223 -7.78 -13.45 -9.94
CA VAL A 223 -7.77 -12.05 -9.48
C VAL A 223 -6.37 -11.68 -8.98
N ARG A 224 -5.71 -10.74 -9.68
CA ARG A 224 -4.43 -10.18 -9.24
C ARG A 224 -4.64 -9.27 -8.03
N PRO A 225 -4.11 -9.60 -6.85
CA PRO A 225 -4.41 -8.83 -5.64
C PRO A 225 -3.70 -7.47 -5.60
N CYS A 226 -4.38 -6.45 -5.11
CA CYS A 226 -3.74 -5.24 -4.67
C CYS A 226 -2.97 -5.50 -3.37
N ILE A 227 -1.66 -5.24 -3.36
CA ILE A 227 -0.79 -5.47 -2.19
C ILE A 227 -0.77 -4.29 -1.18
N ARG A 228 -1.63 -3.31 -1.35
CA ARG A 228 -1.81 -2.15 -0.44
C ARG A 228 -0.52 -1.35 -0.18
N CYS A 229 0.41 -1.35 -1.14
CA CYS A 229 1.74 -0.72 -1.02
C CYS A 229 1.71 0.80 -1.19
N ASN A 230 0.70 1.36 -1.82
CA ASN A 230 0.57 2.78 -2.19
C ASN A 230 1.67 3.33 -3.12
N GLU A 231 2.69 2.57 -3.49
CA GLU A 231 3.93 3.04 -4.14
C GLU A 231 3.73 3.62 -5.55
N GLU A 232 3.05 2.86 -6.43
CA GLU A 232 2.96 3.24 -7.85
C GLU A 232 1.61 3.86 -8.24
N CYS A 233 0.62 3.81 -7.36
CA CYS A 233 -0.64 4.54 -7.51
C CYS A 233 -0.54 5.90 -6.81
N VAL A 234 -0.91 5.98 -5.54
CA VAL A 234 -0.92 7.22 -4.76
C VAL A 234 0.47 7.86 -4.69
N GLY A 235 1.52 7.06 -4.47
CA GLY A 235 2.90 7.54 -4.36
C GLY A 235 3.42 8.20 -5.65
N ARG A 236 2.91 7.81 -6.82
CA ARG A 236 3.24 8.51 -8.08
C ARG A 236 2.46 9.81 -8.22
N ILE A 237 1.17 9.80 -7.93
CA ILE A 237 0.31 10.99 -8.09
C ILE A 237 0.68 12.05 -7.05
N VAL A 238 0.70 11.69 -5.77
CA VAL A 238 0.88 12.64 -4.67
C VAL A 238 2.36 12.88 -4.35
N GLY A 239 3.17 11.82 -4.31
CA GLY A 239 4.58 11.92 -3.92
C GLY A 239 5.51 12.36 -5.04
N ARG A 240 5.26 11.93 -6.28
CA ARG A 240 6.14 12.19 -7.45
C ARG A 240 5.51 13.06 -8.52
N LEU A 241 4.24 13.43 -8.40
CA LEU A 241 3.46 14.23 -9.35
C LEU A 241 3.58 13.69 -10.79
N THR A 242 3.46 12.36 -10.93
CA THR A 242 3.58 11.66 -12.20
C THR A 242 2.35 10.80 -12.48
N LYS A 243 2.22 10.30 -13.71
CA LYS A 243 1.15 9.40 -14.15
C LYS A 243 1.02 8.19 -13.20
N LEU A 244 -0.23 7.83 -12.87
CA LEU A 244 -0.58 6.63 -12.12
C LEU A 244 -0.05 5.36 -12.80
N SER A 245 0.35 4.38 -12.01
CA SER A 245 0.67 3.01 -12.41
C SER A 245 0.34 2.06 -11.26
N CYS A 246 0.74 0.80 -11.35
CA CYS A 246 0.57 -0.16 -10.26
C CYS A 246 1.87 -0.95 -10.02
N ALA A 247 2.12 -1.30 -8.76
CA ALA A 247 3.28 -2.09 -8.38
C ALA A 247 3.21 -3.54 -8.88
N VAL A 248 2.01 -4.09 -9.02
CA VAL A 248 1.77 -5.47 -9.44
C VAL A 248 1.18 -5.58 -10.85
N ASN A 249 0.74 -4.47 -11.44
CA ASN A 249 0.19 -4.42 -12.79
C ASN A 249 0.91 -3.33 -13.61
N PRO A 250 1.98 -3.66 -14.33
CA PRO A 250 2.71 -2.71 -15.16
C PRO A 250 1.90 -2.10 -16.32
N GLN A 251 0.80 -2.76 -16.74
CA GLN A 251 -0.08 -2.29 -17.80
C GLN A 251 -1.04 -1.18 -17.35
N ALA A 252 -1.23 -0.99 -16.02
CA ALA A 252 -2.20 -0.03 -15.48
C ALA A 252 -2.05 1.37 -16.10
N CYS A 253 -3.13 1.89 -16.68
CA CYS A 253 -3.23 3.15 -17.42
C CYS A 253 -2.41 3.21 -18.74
N GLU A 254 -1.95 2.08 -19.25
CA GLU A 254 -1.28 1.93 -20.54
C GLU A 254 -1.62 0.57 -21.19
N GLU A 255 -2.82 0.08 -20.96
CA GLU A 255 -3.27 -1.27 -21.32
C GLU A 255 -3.15 -1.55 -22.83
N GLU A 256 -3.53 -0.59 -23.67
CA GLU A 256 -3.42 -0.71 -25.13
C GLU A 256 -1.95 -0.74 -25.58
N ARG A 257 -1.10 0.10 -24.97
CA ARG A 257 0.31 0.20 -25.33
C ARG A 257 1.08 -1.06 -24.98
N PHE A 258 0.76 -1.66 -23.85
CA PHE A 258 1.43 -2.84 -23.30
C PHE A 258 0.54 -4.09 -23.37
N ALA A 259 -0.40 -4.14 -24.30
CA ALA A 259 -1.19 -5.34 -24.54
C ALA A 259 -0.28 -6.52 -24.90
N ILE A 260 -0.40 -7.61 -24.16
CA ILE A 260 0.31 -8.87 -24.44
C ILE A 260 -0.32 -9.48 -25.70
N LYS A 261 0.50 -9.72 -26.71
CA LYS A 261 0.05 -10.23 -28.02
C LYS A 261 0.81 -11.52 -28.36
N PRO A 262 0.20 -12.43 -29.11
CA PRO A 262 0.90 -13.63 -29.57
C PRO A 262 2.21 -13.28 -30.29
N CYS A 263 3.28 -13.99 -29.96
CA CYS A 263 4.58 -13.82 -30.62
C CYS A 263 4.53 -14.26 -32.09
N SER A 264 5.33 -13.63 -32.92
CA SER A 264 5.47 -14.01 -34.34
C SER A 264 6.31 -15.28 -34.54
N GLN A 265 7.19 -15.57 -33.60
CA GLN A 265 8.06 -16.75 -33.58
C GLN A 265 8.23 -17.26 -32.17
N VAL A 266 7.89 -18.52 -31.92
CA VAL A 266 8.07 -19.18 -30.62
C VAL A 266 9.56 -19.34 -30.33
N LYS A 267 9.98 -18.99 -29.11
CA LYS A 267 11.35 -19.13 -28.61
C LYS A 267 11.35 -19.98 -27.33
N ASN A 268 12.48 -20.61 -27.05
CA ASN A 268 12.76 -21.31 -25.81
C ASN A 268 13.44 -20.34 -24.84
N ILE A 269 12.75 -20.01 -23.77
CA ILE A 269 13.17 -19.01 -22.79
C ILE A 269 13.58 -19.70 -21.49
N VAL A 270 14.80 -19.45 -21.03
CA VAL A 270 15.27 -19.86 -19.71
C VAL A 270 15.24 -18.68 -18.76
N VAL A 271 14.51 -18.81 -17.66
CA VAL A 271 14.47 -17.81 -16.57
C VAL A 271 15.19 -18.38 -15.36
N ILE A 272 16.16 -17.66 -14.82
CA ILE A 272 16.96 -18.07 -13.66
C ILE A 272 16.53 -17.27 -12.44
N GLY A 273 15.87 -17.97 -11.51
CA GLY A 273 15.30 -17.40 -10.29
C GLY A 273 13.79 -17.17 -10.37
N ALA A 274 13.07 -17.71 -9.39
CA ALA A 274 11.61 -17.62 -9.23
C ALA A 274 11.19 -16.49 -8.25
N GLY A 275 11.93 -15.40 -8.18
CA GLY A 275 11.52 -14.16 -7.52
C GLY A 275 10.53 -13.35 -8.38
N PRO A 276 9.94 -12.24 -7.88
CA PRO A 276 8.87 -11.51 -8.57
C PRO A 276 9.26 -11.03 -9.98
N ALA A 277 10.53 -10.70 -10.23
CA ALA A 277 11.00 -10.31 -11.57
C ALA A 277 11.00 -11.50 -12.54
N GLY A 278 11.51 -12.66 -12.10
CA GLY A 278 11.54 -13.88 -12.91
C GLY A 278 10.14 -14.43 -13.17
N LEU A 279 9.27 -14.45 -12.15
CA LEU A 279 7.89 -14.92 -12.27
C LEU A 279 7.08 -14.07 -13.26
N GLU A 280 7.19 -12.73 -13.20
CA GLU A 280 6.48 -11.86 -14.13
C GLU A 280 7.06 -11.95 -15.55
N ALA A 281 8.38 -12.05 -15.71
CA ALA A 281 9.00 -12.25 -17.01
C ALA A 281 8.55 -13.56 -17.67
N ALA A 282 8.52 -14.64 -16.91
CA ALA A 282 8.03 -15.95 -17.37
C ALA A 282 6.55 -15.91 -17.74
N ARG A 283 5.71 -15.29 -16.90
CA ARG A 283 4.28 -15.15 -17.16
C ARG A 283 4.01 -14.40 -18.47
N VAL A 284 4.68 -13.26 -18.68
CA VAL A 284 4.50 -12.45 -19.90
C VAL A 284 4.98 -13.20 -21.13
N ALA A 285 6.17 -13.78 -21.09
CA ALA A 285 6.72 -14.56 -22.20
C ALA A 285 5.83 -15.74 -22.57
N ALA A 286 5.34 -16.50 -21.59
CA ALA A 286 4.44 -17.62 -21.83
C ALA A 286 3.06 -17.16 -22.34
N ALA A 287 2.54 -16.03 -21.87
CA ALA A 287 1.30 -15.45 -22.38
C ALA A 287 1.43 -14.92 -23.82
N GLU A 288 2.63 -14.58 -24.29
CA GLU A 288 2.91 -14.32 -25.71
C GLU A 288 3.06 -15.61 -26.54
N GLY A 289 3.11 -16.78 -25.91
CA GLY A 289 3.18 -18.10 -26.57
C GLY A 289 4.59 -18.65 -26.70
N HIS A 290 5.56 -18.16 -25.93
CA HIS A 290 6.90 -18.75 -25.86
C HIS A 290 6.94 -20.00 -24.97
N ASN A 291 7.90 -20.90 -25.22
CA ASN A 291 8.23 -22.01 -24.32
C ASN A 291 9.10 -21.49 -23.19
N VAL A 292 8.62 -21.57 -21.94
CA VAL A 292 9.31 -20.97 -20.80
C VAL A 292 9.60 -22.00 -19.71
N GLU A 293 10.86 -22.05 -19.28
CA GLU A 293 11.28 -22.83 -18.13
C GLU A 293 11.96 -21.92 -17.09
N ILE A 294 11.57 -22.10 -15.81
CA ILE A 294 12.16 -21.40 -14.68
C ILE A 294 13.06 -22.35 -13.90
N TYR A 295 14.27 -21.92 -13.56
CA TYR A 295 15.20 -22.66 -12.71
C TYR A 295 15.40 -21.93 -11.39
N GLU A 296 14.99 -22.57 -10.28
CA GLU A 296 15.01 -22.00 -8.94
C GLU A 296 15.90 -22.85 -8.00
N LYS A 297 16.86 -22.21 -7.32
CA LYS A 297 17.78 -22.90 -6.42
C LYS A 297 17.14 -23.44 -5.15
N THR A 298 16.01 -22.89 -4.74
CA THR A 298 15.25 -23.31 -3.56
C THR A 298 14.07 -24.22 -3.95
N ASN A 299 13.28 -24.63 -2.98
CA ASN A 299 12.11 -25.47 -3.18
C ASN A 299 10.79 -24.68 -3.26
N MET A 300 10.85 -23.33 -3.40
CA MET A 300 9.69 -22.45 -3.38
C MET A 300 9.84 -21.24 -4.32
N ILE A 301 8.72 -20.73 -4.80
CA ILE A 301 8.67 -19.49 -5.58
C ILE A 301 8.53 -18.26 -4.69
N GLY A 302 8.69 -17.09 -5.28
CA GLY A 302 8.49 -15.78 -4.66
C GLY A 302 9.77 -15.11 -4.20
N GLY A 303 10.85 -15.85 -3.93
CA GLY A 303 12.11 -15.28 -3.47
C GLY A 303 11.93 -14.36 -2.25
N GLN A 304 12.49 -13.14 -2.29
CA GLN A 304 12.37 -12.16 -1.20
C GLN A 304 10.91 -11.70 -0.95
N LEU A 305 10.02 -11.81 -1.94
CA LEU A 305 8.60 -11.52 -1.75
C LEU A 305 7.95 -12.49 -0.75
N SER A 306 8.31 -13.78 -0.81
CA SER A 306 7.81 -14.80 0.13
C SER A 306 8.35 -14.56 1.55
N VAL A 307 9.58 -14.07 1.69
CA VAL A 307 10.13 -13.64 2.98
C VAL A 307 9.34 -12.45 3.56
N ALA A 308 9.12 -11.41 2.74
CA ALA A 308 8.37 -10.22 3.15
C ALA A 308 6.88 -10.49 3.42
N ALA A 309 6.36 -11.64 3.00
CA ALA A 309 4.97 -12.04 3.14
C ALA A 309 4.67 -12.77 4.48
N THR A 310 5.66 -13.01 5.33
CA THR A 310 5.46 -13.75 6.58
C THR A 310 4.57 -13.03 7.60
N PRO A 311 4.65 -11.70 7.80
CA PRO A 311 3.77 -10.99 8.71
C PRO A 311 2.30 -11.07 8.26
N LYS A 312 1.36 -11.20 9.21
CA LYS A 312 -0.09 -11.24 8.93
C LYS A 312 -0.57 -9.98 8.21
N PHE A 313 -0.05 -8.81 8.59
CA PHE A 313 -0.41 -7.56 7.93
C PHE A 313 0.11 -7.43 6.48
N LYS A 314 0.94 -8.39 6.01
CA LYS A 314 1.40 -8.50 4.61
C LYS A 314 0.72 -9.66 3.85
N ASP A 315 -0.43 -10.13 4.30
CA ASP A 315 -1.14 -11.29 3.70
C ASP A 315 -1.36 -11.15 2.18
N GLN A 316 -1.59 -9.93 1.69
CA GLN A 316 -1.75 -9.69 0.26
C GLN A 316 -0.50 -10.05 -0.57
N LEU A 317 0.71 -10.08 0.03
CA LEU A 317 1.91 -10.57 -0.63
C LEU A 317 1.86 -12.10 -0.81
N LYS A 318 1.30 -12.85 0.16
CA LYS A 318 1.07 -14.29 0.03
C LYS A 318 0.09 -14.58 -1.10
N LYS A 319 -1.02 -13.81 -1.16
CA LYS A 319 -2.00 -13.91 -2.25
C LYS A 319 -1.35 -13.61 -3.60
N LEU A 320 -0.44 -12.65 -3.69
CA LEU A 320 0.29 -12.36 -4.94
C LEU A 320 1.21 -13.52 -5.36
N VAL A 321 1.96 -14.13 -4.43
CA VAL A 321 2.78 -15.32 -4.72
C VAL A 321 1.90 -16.46 -5.21
N LYS A 322 0.77 -16.70 -4.55
CA LYS A 322 -0.20 -17.73 -4.98
C LYS A 322 -0.79 -17.45 -6.35
N TRP A 323 -1.10 -16.19 -6.64
CA TRP A 323 -1.56 -15.77 -7.97
C TRP A 323 -0.52 -16.08 -9.05
N PHE A 324 0.75 -15.81 -8.84
CA PHE A 324 1.81 -16.18 -9.78
C PHE A 324 1.85 -17.69 -10.01
N GLU A 325 1.75 -18.49 -8.96
CA GLU A 325 1.71 -19.95 -9.07
C GLU A 325 0.55 -20.42 -9.97
N VAL A 326 -0.65 -19.88 -9.75
CA VAL A 326 -1.84 -20.20 -10.56
C VAL A 326 -1.64 -19.80 -12.02
N GLN A 327 -1.17 -18.56 -12.26
CA GLN A 327 -0.99 -18.05 -13.64
C GLN A 327 0.06 -18.84 -14.41
N LEU A 328 1.20 -19.17 -13.80
CA LEU A 328 2.25 -19.94 -14.45
C LEU A 328 1.82 -21.37 -14.76
N ASN A 329 1.07 -22.00 -13.86
CA ASN A 329 0.48 -23.32 -14.11
C ASN A 329 -0.52 -23.30 -15.28
N LYS A 330 -1.39 -22.28 -15.38
CA LYS A 330 -2.34 -22.11 -16.49
C LYS A 330 -1.65 -21.84 -17.84
N LEU A 331 -0.42 -21.34 -17.80
CA LEU A 331 0.41 -21.05 -18.98
C LEU A 331 1.43 -22.16 -19.29
N ASP A 332 1.31 -23.31 -18.64
CA ASP A 332 2.18 -24.48 -18.82
C ASP A 332 3.70 -24.19 -18.61
N VAL A 333 4.02 -23.19 -17.75
CA VAL A 333 5.41 -22.87 -17.40
C VAL A 333 5.98 -23.94 -16.47
N ILE A 334 7.10 -24.54 -16.86
CA ILE A 334 7.79 -25.56 -16.07
C ILE A 334 8.74 -24.88 -15.07
N ILE A 335 8.65 -25.25 -13.78
CA ILE A 335 9.55 -24.76 -12.73
C ILE A 335 10.41 -25.90 -12.21
N HIS A 336 11.71 -25.78 -12.38
CA HIS A 336 12.72 -26.72 -11.88
C HIS A 336 13.22 -26.23 -10.52
N PHE A 337 12.72 -26.81 -9.44
CA PHE A 337 13.14 -26.49 -8.08
C PHE A 337 14.43 -27.18 -7.69
N ASN A 338 15.14 -26.66 -6.67
CA ASN A 338 16.40 -27.18 -6.15
C ASN A 338 17.48 -27.29 -7.24
N TYR A 339 17.45 -26.39 -8.22
CA TYR A 339 18.40 -26.34 -9.32
C TYR A 339 19.17 -25.02 -9.32
N GLU A 340 20.40 -25.05 -8.86
CA GLU A 340 21.31 -23.91 -8.90
C GLU A 340 22.04 -23.85 -10.24
N VAL A 341 21.63 -22.93 -11.11
CA VAL A 341 22.19 -22.75 -12.45
C VAL A 341 23.64 -22.27 -12.38
N LYS A 342 24.48 -22.86 -13.25
CA LYS A 342 25.86 -22.42 -13.49
C LYS A 342 26.01 -21.85 -14.89
N ALA A 343 26.97 -20.97 -15.09
CA ALA A 343 27.14 -20.25 -16.35
C ALA A 343 27.49 -21.16 -17.56
N ASP A 344 28.00 -22.37 -17.32
CA ASP A 344 28.32 -23.38 -18.33
C ASP A 344 27.23 -24.45 -18.54
N ASP A 345 26.12 -24.37 -17.86
CA ASP A 345 25.01 -25.32 -17.97
C ASP A 345 24.50 -25.46 -19.40
N GLN A 346 24.22 -26.70 -19.80
CA GLN A 346 23.75 -27.02 -21.15
C GLN A 346 22.41 -26.36 -21.49
N ILE A 347 21.55 -26.14 -20.48
CA ILE A 347 20.25 -25.47 -20.66
C ILE A 347 20.40 -24.06 -21.24
N LEU A 348 21.45 -23.33 -20.86
CA LEU A 348 21.74 -21.98 -21.35
C LEU A 348 22.21 -21.96 -22.80
N LYS A 349 22.91 -23.02 -23.25
CA LYS A 349 23.33 -23.14 -24.65
C LYS A 349 22.15 -23.30 -25.58
N ASN A 350 21.17 -24.08 -25.14
CA ASN A 350 19.98 -24.44 -25.93
C ASN A 350 18.89 -23.37 -25.90
N ALA A 351 18.94 -22.40 -24.98
CA ALA A 351 17.96 -21.33 -24.87
C ALA A 351 18.15 -20.31 -26.01
N ASP A 352 17.04 -19.81 -26.54
CA ASP A 352 17.02 -18.68 -27.47
C ASP A 352 17.20 -17.34 -26.74
N GLN A 353 16.64 -17.23 -25.53
CA GLN A 353 16.81 -16.08 -24.63
C GLN A 353 16.97 -16.55 -23.18
N ILE A 354 17.75 -15.79 -22.42
CA ILE A 354 18.04 -16.07 -21.01
C ILE A 354 17.68 -14.82 -20.18
N ILE A 355 16.82 -15.00 -19.17
CA ILE A 355 16.46 -13.94 -18.23
C ILE A 355 17.06 -14.29 -16.87
N VAL A 356 17.99 -13.45 -16.39
CA VAL A 356 18.66 -13.65 -15.10
C VAL A 356 18.01 -12.78 -14.04
N ALA A 357 17.33 -13.44 -13.10
CA ALA A 357 16.57 -12.83 -11.99
C ALA A 357 17.01 -13.42 -10.64
N CYS A 358 18.32 -13.60 -10.42
CA CYS A 358 18.91 -14.24 -9.24
C CYS A 358 18.76 -13.42 -7.94
N GLY A 359 18.22 -12.21 -8.01
CA GLY A 359 17.94 -11.37 -6.85
C GLY A 359 19.20 -10.76 -6.23
N ALA A 360 19.24 -10.74 -4.90
CA ALA A 360 20.24 -10.03 -4.11
C ALA A 360 20.73 -10.87 -2.93
N ASP A 361 21.94 -10.55 -2.45
CA ASP A 361 22.52 -11.09 -1.24
C ASP A 361 22.48 -10.06 -0.11
N GLU A 362 22.47 -10.52 1.14
CA GLU A 362 22.57 -9.63 2.32
C GLU A 362 23.92 -8.91 2.35
N ILE A 363 23.90 -7.67 2.81
CA ILE A 363 25.11 -6.94 3.17
C ILE A 363 25.56 -7.42 4.56
N ILE A 364 26.74 -8.03 4.63
CA ILE A 364 27.38 -8.46 5.87
C ILE A 364 28.62 -7.58 6.10
N PRO A 365 28.51 -6.53 6.94
CA PRO A 365 29.64 -5.67 7.24
C PRO A 365 30.66 -6.40 8.12
N PRO A 366 31.94 -6.04 8.07
CA PRO A 366 32.99 -6.68 8.87
C PRO A 366 32.97 -6.15 10.33
N ILE A 367 31.90 -6.47 11.04
CA ILE A 367 31.76 -6.11 12.46
C ILE A 367 32.10 -7.34 13.29
N ASN A 368 32.88 -7.14 14.36
CA ASN A 368 33.29 -8.22 15.25
C ASN A 368 32.06 -8.92 15.88
N GLY A 369 32.09 -10.23 15.94
CA GLY A 369 31.00 -11.04 16.49
C GLY A 369 29.75 -11.21 15.60
N ILE A 370 29.74 -10.74 14.34
CA ILE A 370 28.58 -10.82 13.42
C ILE A 370 28.13 -12.26 13.12
N ASN A 371 28.99 -13.25 13.37
CA ASN A 371 28.70 -14.67 13.19
C ASN A 371 28.44 -15.41 14.52
N ASN A 372 28.21 -14.70 15.62
CA ASN A 372 27.85 -15.31 16.88
C ASN A 372 26.50 -16.05 16.76
N GLU A 373 26.29 -17.08 17.57
CA GLU A 373 25.09 -17.93 17.51
C GLU A 373 23.78 -17.18 17.79
N ASN A 374 23.84 -16.08 18.55
CA ASN A 374 22.70 -15.20 18.84
C ASN A 374 22.44 -14.15 17.77
N VAL A 375 23.23 -14.12 16.68
CA VAL A 375 23.10 -13.17 15.57
C VAL A 375 22.55 -13.90 14.33
N ILE A 376 21.32 -13.55 13.94
CA ILE A 376 20.66 -14.14 12.78
C ILE A 376 20.33 -13.09 11.72
N SER A 377 20.04 -13.53 10.50
CA SER A 377 19.58 -12.62 9.45
C SER A 377 18.12 -12.24 9.61
N VAL A 378 17.70 -11.11 9.04
CA VAL A 378 16.27 -10.75 8.98
C VAL A 378 15.48 -11.76 8.13
N ILE A 379 16.11 -12.39 7.15
CA ILE A 379 15.52 -13.46 6.34
C ILE A 379 15.22 -14.68 7.22
N ASP A 380 16.21 -15.12 8.01
CA ASP A 380 16.03 -16.24 8.95
C ASP A 380 14.98 -15.93 10.02
N ALA A 381 14.95 -14.70 10.53
CA ALA A 381 13.95 -14.26 11.50
C ALA A 381 12.52 -14.34 10.93
N HIS A 382 12.34 -14.02 9.65
CA HIS A 382 11.05 -14.16 8.97
C HIS A 382 10.71 -15.62 8.67
N MET A 383 11.63 -16.39 8.12
CA MET A 383 11.36 -17.75 7.63
C MET A 383 11.40 -18.81 8.74
N HIS A 384 12.22 -18.61 9.75
CA HIS A 384 12.52 -19.58 10.81
C HIS A 384 12.30 -19.00 12.19
N LYS A 385 11.04 -18.71 12.56
CA LYS A 385 10.67 -18.08 13.85
C LYS A 385 11.29 -18.76 15.07
N GLY A 386 11.51 -20.08 15.01
CA GLY A 386 12.18 -20.84 16.07
C GLY A 386 13.66 -20.45 16.31
N MET A 387 14.29 -19.68 15.43
CA MET A 387 15.64 -19.14 15.64
C MET A 387 15.65 -17.88 16.52
N VAL A 388 14.52 -17.17 16.64
CA VAL A 388 14.39 -16.00 17.53
C VAL A 388 14.17 -16.49 18.97
N LYS A 389 15.25 -16.51 19.74
CA LYS A 389 15.27 -16.98 21.14
C LYS A 389 15.03 -15.83 22.11
N GLY A 390 14.57 -16.18 23.33
CA GLY A 390 14.35 -15.23 24.41
C GLY A 390 13.23 -14.22 24.14
N GLU A 391 13.16 -13.20 24.99
CA GLU A 391 12.12 -12.17 24.92
C GLU A 391 12.62 -10.85 24.33
N ASN A 392 13.90 -10.53 24.54
CA ASN A 392 14.49 -9.27 24.15
C ASN A 392 15.24 -9.40 22.82
N VAL A 393 14.81 -8.66 21.82
CA VAL A 393 15.35 -8.71 20.46
C VAL A 393 15.91 -7.35 20.05
N ILE A 394 17.12 -7.33 19.52
CA ILE A 394 17.68 -6.15 18.87
C ILE A 394 17.59 -6.33 17.34
N MET A 395 16.98 -5.36 16.68
CA MET A 395 16.96 -5.22 15.23
C MET A 395 18.03 -4.22 14.78
N CYS A 396 19.06 -4.67 14.11
CA CYS A 396 20.13 -3.82 13.59
C CYS A 396 19.82 -3.38 12.15
N GLY A 397 19.25 -2.20 12.01
CA GLY A 397 18.80 -1.57 10.77
C GLY A 397 17.33 -1.20 10.78
N GLY A 398 17.05 0.09 10.54
CA GLY A 398 15.73 0.72 10.51
C GLY A 398 15.16 0.93 9.08
N GLY A 399 15.60 0.12 8.12
CA GLY A 399 14.97 0.01 6.79
C GLY A 399 13.68 -0.82 6.84
N LEU A 400 12.89 -0.83 5.74
CA LEU A 400 11.57 -1.45 5.70
C LEU A 400 11.56 -2.92 6.18
N SER A 401 12.53 -3.74 5.76
CA SER A 401 12.59 -5.15 6.16
C SER A 401 12.82 -5.32 7.67
N GLY A 402 13.71 -4.51 8.25
CA GLY A 402 13.95 -4.52 9.71
C GLY A 402 12.71 -4.06 10.48
N ILE A 403 12.04 -3.01 10.02
CA ILE A 403 10.81 -2.49 10.63
C ILE A 403 9.68 -3.51 10.56
N ASP A 404 9.44 -4.12 9.39
CA ASP A 404 8.39 -5.14 9.22
C ASP A 404 8.64 -6.34 10.16
N SER A 405 9.89 -6.80 10.27
CA SER A 405 10.27 -7.86 11.20
C SER A 405 10.09 -7.45 12.65
N ALA A 406 10.44 -6.22 13.02
CA ALA A 406 10.26 -5.70 14.37
C ALA A 406 8.78 -5.64 14.76
N ILE A 407 7.92 -5.12 13.86
CA ILE A 407 6.46 -5.08 14.08
C ILE A 407 5.89 -6.50 14.18
N GLU A 408 6.28 -7.43 13.30
CA GLU A 408 5.85 -8.83 13.34
C GLU A 408 6.21 -9.48 14.67
N LEU A 409 7.46 -9.35 15.11
CA LEU A 409 7.94 -9.94 16.36
C LEU A 409 7.24 -9.37 17.58
N ALA A 410 7.00 -8.08 17.62
CA ALA A 410 6.30 -7.44 18.71
C ALA A 410 4.79 -7.79 18.72
N SER A 411 4.11 -7.66 17.59
CA SER A 411 2.66 -7.82 17.48
C SER A 411 2.17 -9.27 17.51
N GLU A 412 2.90 -10.17 16.85
CA GLU A 412 2.47 -11.56 16.65
C GLU A 412 3.17 -12.56 17.58
N HIS A 413 4.36 -12.19 18.12
CA HIS A 413 5.18 -13.07 18.94
C HIS A 413 5.48 -12.52 20.34
N GLY A 414 4.96 -11.32 20.69
CA GLY A 414 5.08 -10.72 22.01
C GLY A 414 6.51 -10.38 22.43
N LYS A 415 7.42 -10.14 21.45
CA LYS A 415 8.82 -9.82 21.76
C LYS A 415 9.00 -8.35 22.13
N ASN A 416 9.94 -8.08 23.04
CA ASN A 416 10.44 -6.74 23.35
C ASN A 416 11.48 -6.36 22.30
N VAL A 417 11.15 -5.48 21.35
CA VAL A 417 12.03 -5.16 20.23
C VAL A 417 12.66 -3.78 20.39
N THR A 418 13.96 -3.69 20.17
CA THR A 418 14.71 -2.43 20.05
C THR A 418 15.32 -2.35 18.65
N ILE A 419 14.98 -1.31 17.88
CA ILE A 419 15.58 -1.01 16.59
C ILE A 419 16.79 -0.10 16.81
N ILE A 420 17.95 -0.48 16.28
CA ILE A 420 19.18 0.33 16.26
C ILE A 420 19.44 0.76 14.81
N GLU A 421 19.44 2.06 14.57
CA GLU A 421 19.63 2.64 13.24
C GLU A 421 20.78 3.66 13.25
N MET A 422 21.69 3.52 12.29
CA MET A 422 22.83 4.43 12.14
C MET A 422 22.43 5.81 11.62
N ALA A 423 21.40 5.88 10.80
CA ALA A 423 20.86 7.13 10.31
C ALA A 423 20.11 7.90 11.43
N ASP A 424 19.80 9.16 11.18
CA ASP A 424 19.08 10.05 12.10
C ASP A 424 17.57 9.70 12.23
N SER A 425 17.04 8.88 11.32
CA SER A 425 15.65 8.38 11.35
C SER A 425 15.53 7.02 10.68
N ILE A 426 14.49 6.27 11.06
CA ILE A 426 14.07 5.03 10.40
C ILE A 426 13.14 5.32 9.22
N ALA A 427 12.87 4.31 8.39
CA ALA A 427 11.89 4.36 7.29
C ALA A 427 12.14 5.46 6.23
N LYS A 428 13.37 5.94 6.04
CA LYS A 428 13.70 7.07 5.14
C LYS A 428 13.27 6.86 3.68
N ASP A 429 13.31 5.65 3.19
CA ASP A 429 12.97 5.25 1.83
C ASP A 429 11.50 4.80 1.68
N VAL A 430 10.73 4.91 2.75
CA VAL A 430 9.31 4.53 2.78
C VAL A 430 8.44 5.73 2.42
N LEU A 431 7.38 5.50 1.65
CA LEU A 431 6.39 6.52 1.32
C LEU A 431 5.77 7.09 2.61
N PHE A 432 5.63 8.42 2.71
CA PHE A 432 5.13 9.10 3.91
C PHE A 432 3.78 8.60 4.42
N ILE A 433 2.89 8.14 3.52
CA ILE A 433 1.60 7.52 3.87
C ILE A 433 1.83 6.23 4.68
N ASN A 434 2.77 5.40 4.24
CA ASN A 434 3.10 4.16 4.92
C ASN A 434 3.89 4.42 6.21
N GLN A 435 4.71 5.49 6.26
CA GLN A 435 5.39 5.92 7.50
C GLN A 435 4.39 6.21 8.62
N ALA A 436 3.24 6.84 8.31
CA ALA A 436 2.21 7.14 9.31
C ALA A 436 1.73 5.87 10.03
N SER A 437 1.40 4.80 9.27
CA SER A 437 1.05 3.50 9.87
C SER A 437 2.21 2.84 10.61
N ILE A 438 3.44 2.91 10.07
CA ILE A 438 4.63 2.33 10.70
C ILE A 438 4.86 2.97 12.08
N PHE A 439 4.86 4.30 12.16
CA PHE A 439 5.06 4.99 13.44
C PHE A 439 3.93 4.72 14.43
N ALA A 440 2.68 4.65 13.96
CA ALA A 440 1.56 4.25 14.79
C ALA A 440 1.72 2.83 15.36
N LYS A 441 2.21 1.85 14.55
CA LYS A 441 2.47 0.49 15.02
C LYS A 441 3.68 0.40 15.97
N ILE A 442 4.72 1.19 15.75
CA ILE A 442 5.88 1.29 16.66
C ILE A 442 5.43 1.78 18.04
N ASP A 443 4.57 2.79 18.09
CA ASP A 443 4.01 3.32 19.33
C ASP A 443 3.05 2.31 20.00
N GLU A 444 2.13 1.73 19.24
CA GLU A 444 1.16 0.73 19.72
C GLU A 444 1.84 -0.46 20.39
N TYR A 445 2.90 -1.00 19.76
CA TYR A 445 3.64 -2.15 20.29
C TYR A 445 4.85 -1.77 21.13
N LYS A 446 5.03 -0.49 21.44
CA LYS A 446 6.10 0.03 22.29
C LYS A 446 7.50 -0.42 21.84
N ILE A 447 7.72 -0.47 20.52
CA ILE A 447 9.01 -0.80 19.95
C ILE A 447 9.96 0.35 20.25
N ASN A 448 11.09 0.06 20.90
CA ASN A 448 12.09 1.07 21.20
C ASN A 448 12.91 1.37 19.92
N VAL A 449 13.16 2.66 19.64
CA VAL A 449 13.92 3.09 18.46
C VAL A 449 15.07 3.99 18.88
N ILE A 450 16.29 3.57 18.52
CA ILE A 450 17.53 4.32 18.79
C ILE A 450 18.17 4.66 17.45
N THR A 451 18.13 5.93 17.06
CA THR A 451 18.73 6.46 15.83
C THR A 451 20.05 7.17 16.08
N GLY A 452 20.82 7.45 15.02
CA GLY A 452 22.18 8.00 15.13
C GLY A 452 23.13 7.04 15.84
N ALA A 453 22.83 5.73 15.83
CA ALA A 453 23.51 4.70 16.60
C ALA A 453 24.15 3.66 15.68
N LYS A 454 25.49 3.64 15.61
CA LYS A 454 26.26 2.73 14.78
C LYS A 454 26.68 1.49 15.57
N VAL A 455 26.20 0.30 15.17
CA VAL A 455 26.68 -0.97 15.76
C VAL A 455 28.18 -1.14 15.46
N VAL A 456 28.97 -1.40 16.49
CA VAL A 456 30.43 -1.56 16.39
C VAL A 456 30.89 -2.97 16.80
N GLU A 457 30.09 -3.69 17.61
CA GLU A 457 30.41 -5.06 18.03
C GLU A 457 29.14 -5.84 18.35
N PHE A 458 29.16 -7.14 18.05
CA PHE A 458 28.18 -8.13 18.50
C PHE A 458 28.76 -8.97 19.62
N ASN A 459 28.06 -9.02 20.74
CA ASN A 459 28.46 -9.76 21.94
C ASN A 459 27.55 -10.97 22.18
N ASN A 460 27.95 -11.87 23.08
CA ASN A 460 27.13 -13.05 23.43
C ASN A 460 25.77 -12.69 24.07
N ASP A 461 25.68 -11.52 24.72
CA ASP A 461 24.52 -11.03 25.47
C ASP A 461 23.93 -9.72 24.91
N GLY A 462 24.31 -9.34 23.66
CA GLY A 462 23.78 -8.12 23.05
C GLY A 462 24.74 -7.51 22.03
N ILE A 463 24.71 -6.18 21.94
CA ILE A 463 25.57 -5.40 21.05
C ILE A 463 26.26 -4.25 21.78
N THR A 464 27.36 -3.77 21.21
CA THR A 464 27.90 -2.44 21.50
C THR A 464 27.61 -1.52 20.31
N TYR A 465 27.05 -0.35 20.55
CA TYR A 465 26.85 0.67 19.53
C TYR A 465 27.47 2.00 19.93
N GLN A 466 27.88 2.81 18.96
CA GLN A 466 28.41 4.15 19.16
C GLN A 466 27.33 5.19 18.85
N LYS A 467 27.08 6.10 19.80
CA LYS A 467 26.19 7.23 19.67
C LYS A 467 26.77 8.46 20.38
N ASP A 468 26.77 9.61 19.72
CA ASP A 468 27.30 10.89 20.25
C ASP A 468 28.75 10.77 20.78
N GLY A 469 29.58 9.94 20.12
CA GLY A 469 30.97 9.69 20.48
C GLY A 469 31.18 8.74 21.67
N GLN A 470 30.11 8.18 22.25
CA GLN A 470 30.16 7.23 23.35
C GLN A 470 29.76 5.82 22.90
N GLU A 471 30.40 4.82 23.49
CA GLU A 471 30.00 3.43 23.33
C GLU A 471 28.98 3.03 24.39
N VAL A 472 27.90 2.41 23.93
CA VAL A 472 26.79 1.96 24.77
C VAL A 472 26.54 0.48 24.52
N VAL A 473 26.44 -0.30 25.61
CA VAL A 473 26.08 -1.71 25.55
C VAL A 473 24.56 -1.86 25.66
N CYS A 474 23.96 -2.61 24.73
CA CYS A 474 22.55 -2.97 24.76
C CYS A 474 22.42 -4.50 24.81
N LYS A 475 21.70 -5.01 25.80
CA LYS A 475 21.51 -6.46 25.99
C LYS A 475 20.33 -6.98 25.18
N ALA A 476 20.44 -8.19 24.66
CA ALA A 476 19.39 -8.91 23.98
C ALA A 476 19.67 -10.41 23.98
N ASP A 477 18.60 -11.20 23.85
CA ASP A 477 18.67 -12.64 23.70
C ASP A 477 18.93 -13.05 22.26
N THR A 478 18.39 -12.28 21.30
CA THR A 478 18.58 -12.45 19.85
C THR A 478 18.89 -11.12 19.20
N ILE A 479 19.82 -11.12 18.28
CA ILE A 479 20.20 -9.97 17.46
C ILE A 479 19.88 -10.29 16.00
N ILE A 480 19.13 -9.40 15.34
CA ILE A 480 18.73 -9.57 13.94
C ILE A 480 19.42 -8.49 13.12
N ARG A 481 20.20 -8.93 12.13
CA ARG A 481 20.87 -8.02 11.19
C ARG A 481 19.96 -7.73 9.99
N ALA A 482 19.73 -6.45 9.71
CA ALA A 482 18.94 -5.93 8.60
C ALA A 482 19.69 -4.77 7.91
N PHE A 483 20.95 -4.99 7.53
CA PHE A 483 21.84 -3.96 6.96
C PHE A 483 21.59 -3.68 5.47
N GLY A 484 20.52 -4.24 4.90
CA GLY A 484 20.18 -4.10 3.49
C GLY A 484 20.76 -5.19 2.60
N MET A 485 20.58 -5.00 1.30
CA MET A 485 20.88 -5.99 0.26
C MET A 485 21.84 -5.41 -0.77
N LYS A 486 22.59 -6.27 -1.47
CA LYS A 486 23.42 -5.94 -2.64
C LYS A 486 23.07 -6.85 -3.81
N PRO A 487 23.12 -6.36 -5.07
CA PRO A 487 22.81 -7.17 -6.24
C PRO A 487 23.70 -8.43 -6.31
N ASN A 488 23.10 -9.58 -6.61
CA ASN A 488 23.84 -10.81 -6.91
C ASN A 488 24.24 -10.80 -8.40
N ARG A 489 25.35 -10.11 -8.70
CA ARG A 489 25.80 -9.89 -10.08
C ARG A 489 26.72 -10.98 -10.63
N LYS A 490 27.36 -11.77 -9.78
CA LYS A 490 28.43 -12.68 -10.21
C LYS A 490 27.93 -13.62 -11.33
N LEU A 491 26.94 -14.43 -11.07
CA LEU A 491 26.38 -15.36 -12.05
C LEU A 491 25.80 -14.60 -13.27
N ALA A 492 25.11 -13.47 -13.03
CA ALA A 492 24.52 -12.67 -14.09
C ALA A 492 25.56 -12.13 -15.09
N GLU A 493 26.70 -11.65 -14.59
CA GLU A 493 27.79 -11.16 -15.41
C GLU A 493 28.55 -12.30 -16.13
N GLU A 494 28.76 -13.44 -15.47
CA GLU A 494 29.33 -14.63 -16.07
C GLU A 494 28.50 -15.10 -17.27
N ILE A 495 27.17 -15.24 -17.09
CA ILE A 495 26.25 -15.65 -18.16
C ILE A 495 26.23 -14.61 -19.29
N ARG A 496 26.13 -13.32 -18.98
CA ARG A 496 26.12 -12.25 -19.99
C ARG A 496 27.44 -12.21 -20.80
N ASN A 497 28.54 -12.49 -20.18
CA ASN A 497 29.85 -12.56 -20.89
C ASN A 497 29.91 -13.72 -21.88
N ILE A 498 29.29 -14.87 -21.56
CA ILE A 498 29.26 -16.05 -22.44
C ILE A 498 28.17 -15.86 -23.53
N TYR A 499 27.02 -15.28 -23.16
CA TYR A 499 25.82 -15.16 -24.04
C TYR A 499 25.34 -13.70 -24.16
N PRO A 500 26.17 -12.76 -24.65
CA PRO A 500 25.87 -11.32 -24.56
C PRO A 500 24.60 -10.87 -25.31
N THR A 501 24.25 -11.55 -26.41
CA THR A 501 23.13 -11.16 -27.29
C THR A 501 21.78 -11.73 -26.85
N LYS A 502 21.77 -12.74 -25.96
CA LYS A 502 20.55 -13.40 -25.54
C LYS A 502 20.28 -13.31 -24.02
N THR A 503 21.13 -12.60 -23.27
CA THR A 503 20.99 -12.47 -21.81
C THR A 503 20.43 -11.11 -21.42
N ARG A 504 19.38 -11.13 -20.58
CA ARG A 504 18.82 -9.96 -19.90
C ARG A 504 18.92 -10.16 -18.39
N ILE A 505 19.35 -9.13 -17.68
CA ILE A 505 19.44 -9.13 -16.22
C ILE A 505 18.32 -8.23 -15.71
N VAL A 506 17.53 -8.70 -14.73
CA VAL A 506 16.32 -8.01 -14.25
C VAL A 506 16.22 -8.03 -12.73
N GLY A 507 15.44 -7.08 -12.19
CA GLY A 507 15.17 -6.95 -10.77
C GLY A 507 16.44 -6.69 -9.95
N ASP A 508 16.48 -7.22 -8.74
CA ASP A 508 17.58 -6.97 -7.79
C ASP A 508 18.93 -7.54 -8.23
N SER A 509 18.98 -8.40 -9.24
CA SER A 509 20.23 -8.83 -9.89
C SER A 509 20.92 -7.68 -10.64
N GLU A 510 20.14 -6.73 -11.17
CA GLU A 510 20.67 -5.52 -11.83
C GLU A 510 20.78 -4.37 -10.83
N LYS A 511 19.67 -4.08 -10.12
CA LYS A 511 19.59 -2.98 -9.17
C LYS A 511 18.57 -3.27 -8.08
N ILE A 512 18.98 -3.10 -6.81
CA ILE A 512 18.07 -3.23 -5.66
C ILE A 512 16.87 -2.28 -5.81
N GLY A 513 15.69 -2.83 -5.60
CA GLY A 513 14.44 -2.09 -5.71
C GLY A 513 13.33 -2.62 -4.81
N LYS A 514 12.11 -2.15 -5.08
CA LYS A 514 10.89 -2.61 -4.44
C LYS A 514 10.16 -3.60 -5.37
N VAL A 515 9.05 -4.17 -4.90
CA VAL A 515 8.20 -5.09 -5.69
C VAL A 515 7.86 -4.51 -7.07
N ALA A 516 7.52 -3.22 -7.12
CA ALA A 516 7.21 -2.51 -8.36
C ALA A 516 8.35 -2.53 -9.39
N ASN A 517 9.59 -2.35 -8.93
CA ASN A 517 10.75 -2.39 -9.81
C ASN A 517 10.94 -3.80 -10.38
N ALA A 518 10.94 -4.81 -9.51
CA ALA A 518 11.12 -6.20 -9.91
C ALA A 518 10.05 -6.65 -10.92
N ILE A 519 8.77 -6.41 -10.64
CA ILE A 519 7.66 -6.80 -11.53
C ILE A 519 7.72 -6.03 -12.86
N ARG A 520 8.03 -4.73 -12.84
CA ARG A 520 8.15 -3.92 -14.05
C ARG A 520 9.31 -4.37 -14.94
N ASP A 521 10.48 -4.64 -14.34
CA ASP A 521 11.65 -5.13 -15.07
C ASP A 521 11.36 -6.49 -15.71
N GLY A 522 10.73 -7.39 -14.96
CA GLY A 522 10.28 -8.70 -15.47
C GLY A 522 9.28 -8.57 -16.62
N PHE A 523 8.29 -7.71 -16.46
CA PHE A 523 7.28 -7.44 -17.49
C PHE A 523 7.91 -6.98 -18.81
N TYR A 524 8.78 -5.96 -18.75
CA TYR A 524 9.43 -5.46 -19.97
C TYR A 524 10.44 -6.46 -20.55
N ALA A 525 11.09 -7.28 -19.74
CA ALA A 525 11.94 -8.34 -20.23
C ALA A 525 11.13 -9.39 -20.99
N GLY A 526 9.97 -9.80 -20.48
CA GLY A 526 9.05 -10.70 -21.18
C GLY A 526 8.52 -10.14 -22.49
N MET A 527 8.01 -8.89 -22.47
CA MET A 527 7.47 -8.22 -23.66
C MET A 527 8.48 -7.96 -24.79
N SER A 528 9.76 -8.01 -24.54
CA SER A 528 10.80 -7.63 -25.48
C SER A 528 11.62 -8.80 -26.03
N LEU A 529 11.07 -10.01 -26.06
CA LEU A 529 11.71 -11.27 -26.47
C LEU A 529 11.73 -11.51 -27.99
#